data_88e23b5c813c70505ceaebd48d23709b
#
_entry.id   88e23b5c813c70505ceaebd48d23709b
#
_cell.length_a   1.000
_cell.length_b   1.000
_cell.length_c   1.000
_cell.angle_alpha   90.00
_cell.angle_beta   90.00
_cell.angle_gamma   90.00
#
_symmetry.space_group_name_H-M   'P 1'
#
loop_
_entity.id
_entity.type
_entity.pdbx_description
1 polymer ?
#
loop_
_entity_poly.entity_id
_entity_poly.type
_entity_poly.pdbx_seq_one_letter_code
_entity_poly.pdbx_strand_id
1 'polypeptide(L)'
;MSNYLGNYSLYIALIASVYLIFKSYLDANSENKYLDKNFILITSIQTIMITVSFFSLVAAFVISDFSNETVFNNSHTLKPLFYKVSGTWGNHEGSLLLWLLVLSIFLFIFLLNSRSQDTKYKLLTILFQQIIISGFLVFILLTSNPFKMLYPIPSEGLGLNPILQDPALAIHPPILYLGYVGTSIIFSASLASMISGNIGDKWARHIKKWVLVSWVFLTIGILLGSIWAYYELGWGGFWFWDPVENVSLMPWFCLTALLHTVIVLQKRNSFKEWTIILSITTFSLSMSGTFLVRSGILNSIHTFANDPSRGLYILSFLFILILMSILIFFFNQNKISNTAKENFILSKETAILVNNWFMMFFLSVVLVGTIYPIFLEVLNGSKISVGPPFYHNLLIPFLIPFLIFMSFGPSLKWIKDKLKKFNYNSLIIFLVSLLISYVILTKTENSFLLSIPLIVLSIYLLLVTIKDFFDSKSSISQKISHFGFSLLITSILLNGLFSNEFNSNMKVGDERIFNEKVVKLKEVNVTDVDNYKSLKASFEVTNKNSSFALYPEVRIYQQPLTITSEADIKTTLFSDNFLVFNILKDDGYYNVRYQYKPLMIWIWISTIFIGFGGLLSVIRKNEQKY
;
A
#
# COMPACT_ATOMS: atom_id res chain seq x y z
N MET A 1 7.62 -34.70 4.85
CA MET A 1 8.93 -34.21 5.37
C MET A 1 8.99 -32.69 5.46
N SER A 2 8.53 -31.96 4.45
CA SER A 2 8.47 -30.47 4.43
C SER A 2 7.71 -29.88 5.63
N ASN A 3 6.57 -30.47 6.04
CA ASN A 3 5.76 -30.03 7.16
C ASN A 3 6.51 -30.06 8.51
N TYR A 4 7.25 -31.13 8.79
CA TYR A 4 8.06 -31.24 10.00
C TYR A 4 9.22 -30.25 9.99
N LEU A 5 9.94 -30.14 8.86
CA LEU A 5 11.07 -29.24 8.72
C LEU A 5 10.61 -27.77 8.94
N GLY A 6 9.52 -27.37 8.29
CA GLY A 6 8.97 -26.02 8.44
C GLY A 6 8.53 -25.71 9.88
N ASN A 7 7.82 -26.63 10.51
CA ASN A 7 7.34 -26.46 11.88
C ASN A 7 8.48 -26.39 12.91
N TYR A 8 9.45 -27.31 12.87
CA TYR A 8 10.60 -27.27 13.79
C TYR A 8 11.47 -26.02 13.59
N SER A 9 11.58 -25.53 12.35
CA SER A 9 12.28 -24.27 12.07
C SER A 9 11.63 -23.07 12.77
N LEU A 10 10.30 -23.04 12.91
CA LEU A 10 9.60 -21.98 13.67
C LEU A 10 9.90 -22.04 15.17
N TYR A 11 9.97 -23.26 15.74
CA TYR A 11 10.36 -23.40 17.17
C TYR A 11 11.79 -22.93 17.41
N ILE A 12 12.73 -23.29 16.52
CA ILE A 12 14.12 -22.82 16.62
C ILE A 12 14.17 -21.28 16.51
N ALA A 13 13.41 -20.70 15.57
CA ALA A 13 13.33 -19.25 15.43
C ALA A 13 12.75 -18.57 16.69
N LEU A 14 11.77 -19.18 17.35
CA LEU A 14 11.20 -18.66 18.61
C LEU A 14 12.24 -18.70 19.74
N ILE A 15 12.96 -19.80 19.89
CA ILE A 15 14.04 -19.91 20.91
C ILE A 15 15.10 -18.85 20.68
N ALA A 16 15.52 -18.66 19.42
CA ALA A 16 16.48 -17.61 19.05
C ALA A 16 15.94 -16.20 19.37
N SER A 17 14.65 -15.95 19.11
CA SER A 17 14.00 -14.68 19.41
C SER A 17 13.98 -14.37 20.92
N VAL A 18 13.57 -15.34 21.73
CA VAL A 18 13.53 -15.22 23.19
C VAL A 18 14.94 -14.96 23.74
N TYR A 19 15.94 -15.71 23.26
CA TYR A 19 17.33 -15.48 23.64
C TYR A 19 17.78 -14.05 23.31
N LEU A 20 17.48 -13.56 22.09
CA LEU A 20 17.86 -12.22 21.67
C LEU A 20 17.16 -11.12 22.49
N ILE A 21 15.91 -11.32 22.92
CA ILE A 21 15.20 -10.41 23.83
C ILE A 21 15.97 -10.27 25.14
N PHE A 22 16.24 -11.39 25.83
CA PHE A 22 16.92 -11.36 27.12
C PHE A 22 18.34 -10.80 27.01
N LYS A 23 19.11 -11.27 26.03
CA LYS A 23 20.49 -10.79 25.85
C LYS A 23 20.52 -9.30 25.46
N SER A 24 19.63 -8.83 24.60
CA SER A 24 19.58 -7.41 24.25
C SER A 24 19.21 -6.53 25.42
N TYR A 25 18.30 -6.98 26.28
CA TYR A 25 17.93 -6.25 27.50
C TYR A 25 19.08 -6.17 28.49
N LEU A 26 19.76 -7.27 28.75
CA LEU A 26 20.89 -7.32 29.68
C LEU A 26 22.08 -6.47 29.19
N ASP A 27 22.44 -6.63 27.91
CA ASP A 27 23.58 -5.92 27.32
C ASP A 27 23.31 -4.42 27.14
N ALA A 28 22.04 -4.00 26.92
CA ALA A 28 21.67 -2.59 26.84
C ALA A 28 21.81 -1.83 28.14
N ASN A 29 21.78 -2.55 29.28
CA ASN A 29 21.95 -2.01 30.61
C ASN A 29 23.41 -2.17 31.14
N SER A 30 24.28 -2.84 30.38
CA SER A 30 25.71 -3.00 30.69
C SER A 30 26.53 -1.85 30.05
N GLU A 31 27.75 -1.67 30.54
CA GLU A 31 28.70 -0.67 30.00
C GLU A 31 29.41 -1.11 28.72
N ASN A 32 28.93 -2.18 28.05
CA ASN A 32 29.55 -2.72 26.86
C ASN A 32 29.48 -1.74 25.67
N LYS A 33 30.65 -1.35 25.17
CA LYS A 33 30.80 -0.42 24.05
C LYS A 33 30.60 -1.08 22.67
N TYR A 34 30.62 -2.40 22.59
CA TYR A 34 30.60 -3.13 21.32
C TYR A 34 29.45 -4.15 21.30
N LEU A 35 28.82 -4.26 20.12
CA LEU A 35 27.84 -5.31 19.87
C LEU A 35 28.56 -6.66 19.75
N ASP A 36 28.17 -7.63 20.58
CA ASP A 36 28.68 -8.99 20.49
C ASP A 36 28.38 -9.62 19.12
N LYS A 37 29.36 -10.30 18.51
CA LYS A 37 29.19 -11.00 17.22
C LYS A 37 28.06 -12.03 17.25
N ASN A 38 27.75 -12.57 18.42
CA ASN A 38 26.66 -13.51 18.65
C ASN A 38 25.30 -12.93 18.25
N PHE A 39 25.06 -11.62 18.35
CA PHE A 39 23.82 -11.00 17.88
C PHE A 39 23.62 -11.18 16.38
N ILE A 40 24.68 -10.96 15.59
CA ILE A 40 24.60 -11.14 14.13
C ILE A 40 24.41 -12.62 13.80
N LEU A 41 25.16 -13.51 14.47
CA LEU A 41 25.08 -14.95 14.24
C LEU A 41 23.67 -15.49 14.53
N ILE A 42 23.13 -15.20 15.73
CA ILE A 42 21.83 -15.73 16.15
C ILE A 42 20.68 -15.13 15.34
N THR A 43 20.75 -13.83 15.02
CA THR A 43 19.79 -13.20 14.11
C THR A 43 19.86 -13.82 12.71
N SER A 44 21.06 -14.17 12.22
CA SER A 44 21.22 -14.90 10.95
C SER A 44 20.57 -16.28 11.01
N ILE A 45 20.82 -17.03 12.08
CA ILE A 45 20.21 -18.36 12.28
C ILE A 45 18.68 -18.24 12.30
N GLN A 46 18.14 -17.27 13.06
CA GLN A 46 16.70 -17.02 13.12
C GLN A 46 16.13 -16.72 11.73
N THR A 47 16.75 -15.82 10.99
CA THR A 47 16.30 -15.45 9.64
C THR A 47 16.36 -16.65 8.67
N ILE A 48 17.42 -17.45 8.75
CA ILE A 48 17.55 -18.68 7.96
C ILE A 48 16.44 -19.67 8.33
N MET A 49 16.17 -19.91 9.61
CA MET A 49 15.12 -20.83 10.05
C MET A 49 13.74 -20.39 9.57
N ILE A 50 13.41 -19.09 9.67
CA ILE A 50 12.14 -18.56 9.13
C ILE A 50 12.09 -18.69 7.61
N THR A 51 13.21 -18.50 6.91
CA THR A 51 13.33 -18.69 5.47
C THR A 51 13.11 -20.16 5.09
N VAL A 52 13.73 -21.09 5.81
CA VAL A 52 13.54 -22.54 5.63
C VAL A 52 12.08 -22.91 5.86
N SER A 53 11.45 -22.38 6.90
CA SER A 53 10.03 -22.58 7.17
C SER A 53 9.16 -22.11 5.99
N PHE A 54 9.39 -20.89 5.49
CA PHE A 54 8.65 -20.34 4.37
C PHE A 54 8.79 -21.20 3.10
N PHE A 55 10.01 -21.56 2.71
CA PHE A 55 10.25 -22.40 1.54
C PHE A 55 9.79 -23.84 1.71
N SER A 56 9.71 -24.36 2.95
CA SER A 56 9.09 -25.65 3.23
C SER A 56 7.59 -25.65 2.90
N LEU A 57 6.89 -24.52 3.19
CA LEU A 57 5.49 -24.36 2.80
C LEU A 57 5.34 -24.20 1.29
N VAL A 58 6.21 -23.41 0.63
CA VAL A 58 6.24 -23.31 -0.85
C VAL A 58 6.40 -24.71 -1.47
N ALA A 59 7.34 -25.52 -0.97
CA ALA A 59 7.56 -26.87 -1.46
C ALA A 59 6.31 -27.75 -1.30
N ALA A 60 5.61 -27.68 -0.15
CA ALA A 60 4.37 -28.40 0.09
C ALA A 60 3.27 -28.03 -0.93
N PHE A 61 3.12 -26.73 -1.26
CA PHE A 61 2.21 -26.27 -2.31
C PHE A 61 2.59 -26.76 -3.70
N VAL A 62 3.87 -26.70 -4.04
CA VAL A 62 4.37 -27.12 -5.37
C VAL A 62 4.11 -28.61 -5.62
N ILE A 63 4.40 -29.46 -4.63
CA ILE A 63 4.17 -30.91 -4.75
C ILE A 63 2.73 -31.33 -4.44
N SER A 64 1.83 -30.41 -4.11
CA SER A 64 0.44 -30.68 -3.73
C SER A 64 0.33 -31.64 -2.54
N ASP A 65 1.07 -31.41 -1.46
CA ASP A 65 1.06 -32.21 -0.25
C ASP A 65 -0.21 -31.98 0.57
N PHE A 66 -1.29 -32.69 0.26
CA PHE A 66 -2.59 -32.55 0.94
C PHE A 66 -2.61 -33.14 2.36
N SER A 67 -1.51 -33.72 2.84
CA SER A 67 -1.36 -33.95 4.28
C SER A 67 -1.26 -32.66 5.09
N ASN A 68 -0.90 -31.55 4.44
CA ASN A 68 -0.87 -30.21 5.02
C ASN A 68 -2.24 -29.54 4.88
N GLU A 69 -2.86 -29.15 6.00
CA GLU A 69 -4.18 -28.51 6.02
C GLU A 69 -4.24 -27.22 5.20
N THR A 70 -3.20 -26.38 5.25
CA THR A 70 -3.11 -25.13 4.49
C THR A 70 -3.08 -25.37 2.98
N VAL A 71 -2.33 -26.40 2.54
CA VAL A 71 -2.26 -26.79 1.12
C VAL A 71 -3.60 -27.39 0.67
N PHE A 72 -4.20 -28.26 1.48
CA PHE A 72 -5.50 -28.87 1.19
C PHE A 72 -6.58 -27.81 0.97
N ASN A 73 -6.66 -26.83 1.86
CA ASN A 73 -7.68 -25.78 1.80
C ASN A 73 -7.49 -24.77 0.64
N ASN A 74 -6.26 -24.64 0.10
CA ASN A 74 -5.91 -23.55 -0.81
C ASN A 74 -5.22 -23.99 -2.11
N SER A 75 -5.24 -25.28 -2.45
CA SER A 75 -4.61 -25.80 -3.67
C SER A 75 -5.34 -27.03 -4.21
N HIS A 76 -5.08 -27.39 -5.45
CA HIS A 76 -5.47 -28.68 -6.07
C HIS A 76 -4.46 -29.08 -7.15
N THR A 77 -4.51 -30.33 -7.61
CA THR A 77 -3.50 -30.88 -8.53
C THR A 77 -3.45 -30.17 -9.88
N LEU A 78 -4.59 -29.78 -10.46
CA LEU A 78 -4.72 -29.12 -11.77
C LEU A 78 -4.34 -27.62 -11.74
N LYS A 79 -4.06 -27.06 -10.55
CA LYS A 79 -3.72 -25.65 -10.43
C LYS A 79 -2.37 -25.34 -11.09
N PRO A 80 -2.24 -24.30 -11.95
CA PRO A 80 -0.99 -23.92 -12.58
C PRO A 80 0.13 -23.65 -11.55
N LEU A 81 1.37 -24.06 -11.87
CA LEU A 81 2.51 -23.97 -10.95
C LEU A 81 2.73 -22.58 -10.37
N PHE A 82 2.58 -21.53 -11.19
CA PHE A 82 2.71 -20.16 -10.74
C PHE A 82 1.74 -19.84 -9.59
N TYR A 83 0.49 -20.30 -9.70
CA TYR A 83 -0.53 -20.09 -8.67
C TYR A 83 -0.41 -21.09 -7.50
N LYS A 84 0.24 -22.23 -7.67
CA LYS A 84 0.65 -23.08 -6.53
C LYS A 84 1.66 -22.33 -5.66
N VAL A 85 2.67 -21.73 -6.28
CA VAL A 85 3.67 -20.93 -5.55
C VAL A 85 3.02 -19.72 -4.86
N SER A 86 2.24 -18.91 -5.57
CA SER A 86 1.58 -17.73 -4.99
C SER A 86 0.49 -18.09 -3.97
N GLY A 87 -0.10 -19.26 -4.08
CA GLY A 87 -1.02 -19.83 -3.10
C GLY A 87 -0.41 -19.94 -1.70
N THR A 88 0.92 -20.05 -1.60
CA THR A 88 1.63 -20.04 -0.31
C THR A 88 1.28 -18.82 0.53
N TRP A 89 1.20 -17.64 -0.06
CA TRP A 89 0.82 -16.39 0.62
C TRP A 89 -0.59 -15.89 0.31
N GLY A 90 -1.31 -16.56 -0.56
CA GLY A 90 -2.71 -16.28 -0.90
C GLY A 90 -3.72 -16.74 0.14
N ASN A 91 -3.28 -17.20 1.30
CA ASN A 91 -4.09 -17.68 2.41
C ASN A 91 -3.67 -17.02 3.74
N HIS A 92 -4.41 -17.28 4.81
CA HIS A 92 -4.17 -16.66 6.11
C HIS A 92 -2.81 -17.07 6.71
N GLU A 93 -2.56 -18.38 6.83
CA GLU A 93 -1.40 -18.94 7.52
C GLU A 93 -0.10 -18.59 6.80
N GLY A 94 -0.07 -18.78 5.49
CA GLY A 94 1.11 -18.53 4.68
C GLY A 94 1.42 -17.03 4.52
N SER A 95 0.40 -16.17 4.49
CA SER A 95 0.60 -14.71 4.46
C SER A 95 1.21 -14.19 5.77
N LEU A 96 0.86 -14.77 6.92
CA LEU A 96 1.47 -14.45 8.21
C LEU A 96 2.92 -14.95 8.30
N LEU A 97 3.20 -16.11 7.69
CA LEU A 97 4.57 -16.62 7.60
C LEU A 97 5.44 -15.71 6.72
N LEU A 98 4.89 -15.18 5.62
CA LEU A 98 5.56 -14.15 4.80
C LEU A 98 5.78 -12.85 5.61
N TRP A 99 4.80 -12.44 6.41
CA TRP A 99 4.90 -11.29 7.33
C TRP A 99 6.09 -11.45 8.30
N LEU A 100 6.18 -12.64 8.92
CA LEU A 100 7.28 -13.00 9.82
C LEU A 100 8.64 -13.00 9.11
N LEU A 101 8.70 -13.52 7.89
CA LEU A 101 9.90 -13.50 7.06
C LEU A 101 10.38 -12.07 6.80
N VAL A 102 9.49 -11.17 6.42
CA VAL A 102 9.83 -9.75 6.19
C VAL A 102 10.34 -9.10 7.48
N LEU A 103 9.68 -9.32 8.64
CA LEU A 103 10.14 -8.81 9.93
C LEU A 103 11.58 -9.22 10.23
N SER A 104 11.92 -10.49 10.02
CA SER A 104 13.25 -11.04 10.30
C SER A 104 14.31 -10.52 9.32
N ILE A 105 13.99 -10.41 8.04
CA ILE A 105 14.88 -9.85 7.00
C ILE A 105 15.19 -8.37 7.31
N PHE A 106 14.19 -7.57 7.67
CA PHE A 106 14.40 -6.16 8.01
C PHE A 106 15.31 -5.99 9.23
N LEU A 107 15.14 -6.82 10.26
CA LEU A 107 16.07 -6.81 11.40
C LEU A 107 17.49 -7.19 11.00
N PHE A 108 17.64 -8.25 10.21
CA PHE A 108 18.94 -8.70 9.73
C PHE A 108 19.67 -7.61 8.91
N ILE A 109 18.97 -6.99 7.95
CA ILE A 109 19.51 -5.89 7.15
C ILE A 109 19.82 -4.67 8.05
N PHE A 110 18.97 -4.38 9.05
CA PHE A 110 19.22 -3.30 9.99
C PHE A 110 20.55 -3.50 10.74
N LEU A 111 20.83 -4.70 11.23
CA LEU A 111 22.09 -5.01 11.92
C LEU A 111 23.30 -4.79 11.03
N LEU A 112 23.23 -5.18 9.77
CA LEU A 112 24.31 -4.98 8.80
C LEU A 112 24.56 -3.50 8.49
N ASN A 113 23.50 -2.67 8.43
CA ASN A 113 23.58 -1.26 8.06
C ASN A 113 23.75 -0.28 9.24
N SER A 114 23.62 -0.74 10.48
CA SER A 114 23.69 0.11 11.68
C SER A 114 25.07 0.16 12.34
N ARG A 115 26.15 -0.28 11.67
CA ARG A 115 27.51 -0.38 12.24
C ARG A 115 28.00 0.93 12.86
N SER A 116 27.68 2.08 12.27
CA SER A 116 28.09 3.42 12.76
C SER A 116 27.17 4.00 13.85
N GLN A 117 26.14 3.28 14.26
CA GLN A 117 25.19 3.72 15.27
C GLN A 117 25.65 3.29 16.69
N ASP A 118 25.15 4.00 17.70
CA ASP A 118 25.41 3.70 19.10
C ASP A 118 24.98 2.28 19.48
N THR A 119 25.76 1.61 20.35
CA THR A 119 25.52 0.21 20.72
C THR A 119 24.22 0.04 21.49
N LYS A 120 23.94 0.93 22.47
CA LYS A 120 22.69 0.89 23.23
C LYS A 120 21.46 1.04 22.32
N TYR A 121 21.51 1.98 21.37
CA TYR A 121 20.45 2.16 20.38
C TYR A 121 20.22 0.87 19.56
N LYS A 122 21.31 0.22 19.09
CA LYS A 122 21.19 -1.04 18.33
C LYS A 122 20.56 -2.15 19.15
N LEU A 123 21.02 -2.35 20.38
CA LEU A 123 20.52 -3.38 21.29
C LEU A 123 19.03 -3.18 21.60
N LEU A 124 18.62 -1.95 21.88
CA LEU A 124 17.22 -1.62 22.11
C LEU A 124 16.37 -1.80 20.85
N THR A 125 16.90 -1.49 19.66
CA THR A 125 16.17 -1.75 18.41
C THR A 125 15.97 -3.25 18.19
N ILE A 126 17.01 -4.07 18.46
CA ILE A 126 16.90 -5.53 18.43
C ILE A 126 15.83 -5.99 19.42
N LEU A 127 15.87 -5.50 20.66
CA LEU A 127 14.91 -5.86 21.71
C LEU A 127 13.47 -5.64 21.25
N PHE A 128 13.12 -4.44 20.78
CA PHE A 128 11.76 -4.12 20.35
C PHE A 128 11.33 -4.90 19.09
N GLN A 129 12.23 -5.04 18.12
CA GLN A 129 11.94 -5.83 16.92
C GLN A 129 11.75 -7.31 17.26
N GLN A 130 12.52 -7.86 18.21
CA GLN A 130 12.37 -9.25 18.66
C GLN A 130 11.09 -9.48 19.47
N ILE A 131 10.62 -8.48 20.22
CA ILE A 131 9.30 -8.55 20.87
C ILE A 131 8.20 -8.70 19.79
N ILE A 132 8.28 -7.94 18.69
CA ILE A 132 7.34 -8.05 17.58
C ILE A 132 7.45 -9.44 16.92
N ILE A 133 8.66 -9.88 16.57
CA ILE A 133 8.90 -11.19 15.94
C ILE A 133 8.40 -12.33 16.84
N SER A 134 8.68 -12.29 18.15
CA SER A 134 8.20 -13.29 19.10
C SER A 134 6.68 -13.33 19.19
N GLY A 135 6.03 -12.16 19.22
CA GLY A 135 4.57 -12.07 19.22
C GLY A 135 3.96 -12.74 17.98
N PHE A 136 4.53 -12.51 16.79
CA PHE A 136 4.07 -13.19 15.56
C PHE A 136 4.42 -14.68 15.55
N LEU A 137 5.58 -15.10 16.05
CA LEU A 137 5.94 -16.52 16.17
C LEU A 137 4.95 -17.26 17.08
N VAL A 138 4.65 -16.70 18.25
CA VAL A 138 3.66 -17.27 19.18
C VAL A 138 2.28 -17.32 18.53
N PHE A 139 1.86 -16.25 17.85
CA PHE A 139 0.60 -16.19 17.13
C PHE A 139 0.49 -17.29 16.08
N ILE A 140 1.52 -17.43 15.23
CA ILE A 140 1.56 -18.45 14.17
C ILE A 140 1.51 -19.85 14.78
N LEU A 141 2.33 -20.14 15.79
CA LEU A 141 2.41 -21.47 16.39
C LEU A 141 1.14 -21.90 17.12
N LEU A 142 0.44 -20.94 17.78
CA LEU A 142 -0.72 -21.26 18.60
C LEU A 142 -2.05 -21.23 17.83
N THR A 143 -2.21 -20.31 16.88
CA THR A 143 -3.52 -20.05 16.26
C THR A 143 -3.54 -20.25 14.75
N SER A 144 -2.40 -20.11 14.06
CA SER A 144 -2.35 -20.01 12.61
C SER A 144 -1.18 -20.82 12.02
N ASN A 145 -0.95 -22.03 12.56
CA ASN A 145 0.20 -22.85 12.17
C ASN A 145 0.03 -23.38 10.73
N PRO A 146 0.89 -22.96 9.77
CA PRO A 146 0.79 -23.37 8.38
C PRO A 146 1.20 -24.84 8.13
N PHE A 147 1.68 -25.55 9.16
CA PHE A 147 2.15 -26.94 9.07
C PHE A 147 1.26 -27.93 9.82
N LYS A 148 0.01 -27.55 10.11
CA LYS A 148 -0.98 -28.46 10.68
C LYS A 148 -1.28 -29.60 9.70
N MET A 149 -1.31 -30.83 10.19
CA MET A 149 -1.48 -32.03 9.37
C MET A 149 -2.89 -32.61 9.49
N LEU A 150 -3.37 -33.14 8.37
CA LEU A 150 -4.65 -33.84 8.26
C LEU A 150 -4.45 -35.38 8.22
N TYR A 151 -5.31 -36.06 8.93
CA TYR A 151 -5.43 -37.54 8.90
C TYR A 151 -6.90 -37.94 8.94
N PRO A 152 -7.38 -38.82 8.04
CA PRO A 152 -6.67 -39.43 6.89
C PRO A 152 -6.28 -38.36 5.86
N ILE A 153 -5.23 -38.62 5.08
CA ILE A 153 -4.76 -37.71 4.05
C ILE A 153 -5.78 -37.66 2.90
N PRO A 154 -6.31 -36.45 2.57
CA PRO A 154 -7.21 -36.32 1.43
C PRO A 154 -6.53 -36.59 0.11
N SER A 155 -7.29 -37.15 -0.87
CA SER A 155 -6.79 -37.43 -2.20
C SER A 155 -6.63 -36.21 -3.10
N GLU A 156 -7.40 -35.11 -2.81
CA GLU A 156 -7.40 -33.88 -3.59
C GLU A 156 -7.69 -32.70 -2.68
N GLY A 157 -7.21 -31.51 -3.03
CA GLY A 157 -7.43 -30.29 -2.29
C GLY A 157 -8.67 -29.51 -2.72
N LEU A 158 -9.13 -28.58 -1.89
CA LEU A 158 -10.35 -27.80 -2.11
C LEU A 158 -10.18 -26.69 -3.16
N GLY A 159 -8.95 -26.29 -3.47
CA GLY A 159 -8.62 -25.24 -4.44
C GLY A 159 -8.46 -23.85 -3.81
N LEU A 160 -7.77 -22.99 -4.54
CA LEU A 160 -7.63 -21.56 -4.20
C LEU A 160 -8.82 -20.80 -4.79
N ASN A 161 -9.30 -19.78 -4.06
CA ASN A 161 -10.28 -18.86 -4.63
C ASN A 161 -9.81 -18.36 -6.01
N PRO A 162 -10.59 -18.57 -7.09
CA PRO A 162 -10.19 -18.22 -8.46
C PRO A 162 -9.80 -16.75 -8.65
N ILE A 163 -10.44 -15.81 -7.97
CA ILE A 163 -10.10 -14.38 -8.00
C ILE A 163 -8.62 -14.14 -7.61
N LEU A 164 -8.02 -15.07 -6.84
CA LEU A 164 -6.60 -15.01 -6.47
C LEU A 164 -5.66 -15.62 -7.52
N GLN A 165 -6.19 -16.18 -8.60
CA GLN A 165 -5.41 -16.75 -9.70
C GLN A 165 -5.12 -15.68 -10.77
N ASP A 166 -4.52 -14.60 -10.36
CA ASP A 166 -4.13 -13.47 -11.19
C ASP A 166 -2.65 -13.09 -10.98
N PRO A 167 -1.88 -12.74 -12.05
CA PRO A 167 -0.46 -12.41 -11.92
C PRO A 167 -0.17 -11.16 -11.09
N ALA A 168 -1.00 -10.10 -11.20
CA ALA A 168 -0.78 -8.88 -10.42
C ALA A 168 -1.09 -9.14 -8.95
N LEU A 169 -2.16 -9.89 -8.66
CA LEU A 169 -2.48 -10.29 -7.29
C LEU A 169 -1.44 -11.25 -6.70
N ALA A 170 -0.83 -12.11 -7.50
CA ALA A 170 0.25 -12.98 -7.02
C ALA A 170 1.47 -12.16 -6.54
N ILE A 171 1.79 -11.04 -7.20
CA ILE A 171 2.96 -10.20 -6.92
C ILE A 171 2.64 -9.09 -5.90
N HIS A 172 1.41 -8.58 -5.88
CA HIS A 172 0.97 -7.48 -5.02
C HIS A 172 1.25 -7.68 -3.52
N PRO A 173 0.84 -8.81 -2.85
CA PRO A 173 1.01 -8.94 -1.41
C PRO A 173 2.47 -8.95 -0.94
N PRO A 174 3.42 -9.65 -1.59
CA PRO A 174 4.83 -9.57 -1.22
C PRO A 174 5.40 -8.15 -1.28
N ILE A 175 5.09 -7.40 -2.34
CA ILE A 175 5.56 -6.01 -2.50
C ILE A 175 4.93 -5.09 -1.44
N LEU A 176 3.61 -5.22 -1.23
CA LEU A 176 2.91 -4.45 -0.20
C LEU A 176 3.49 -4.72 1.20
N TYR A 177 3.79 -5.98 1.52
CA TYR A 177 4.33 -6.36 2.84
C TYR A 177 5.72 -5.80 3.08
N LEU A 178 6.58 -5.70 2.08
CA LEU A 178 7.87 -5.02 2.24
C LEU A 178 7.70 -3.55 2.69
N GLY A 179 6.67 -2.86 2.24
CA GLY A 179 6.34 -1.51 2.70
C GLY A 179 5.63 -1.51 4.06
N TYR A 180 4.59 -2.30 4.17
CA TYR A 180 3.67 -2.34 5.31
C TYR A 180 4.35 -2.87 6.59
N VAL A 181 4.98 -4.04 6.49
CA VAL A 181 5.71 -4.69 7.58
C VAL A 181 7.03 -3.98 7.87
N GLY A 182 7.67 -3.39 6.84
CA GLY A 182 8.90 -2.64 6.98
C GLY A 182 8.80 -1.44 7.93
N THR A 183 7.59 -0.97 8.22
CA THR A 183 7.34 0.07 9.24
C THR A 183 7.71 -0.38 10.66
N SER A 184 7.78 -1.69 10.92
CA SER A 184 8.16 -2.25 12.22
C SER A 184 9.56 -1.86 12.66
N ILE A 185 10.53 -1.81 11.75
CA ILE A 185 11.90 -1.41 12.08
C ILE A 185 11.98 0.09 12.41
N ILE A 186 11.13 0.91 11.75
CA ILE A 186 11.01 2.34 12.05
C ILE A 186 10.47 2.53 13.46
N PHE A 187 9.43 1.79 13.81
CA PHE A 187 8.83 1.76 15.14
C PHE A 187 9.87 1.35 16.22
N SER A 188 10.50 0.20 16.04
CA SER A 188 11.49 -0.34 16.98
C SER A 188 12.68 0.60 17.17
N ALA A 189 13.19 1.19 16.08
CA ALA A 189 14.27 2.16 16.10
C ALA A 189 13.87 3.48 16.77
N SER A 190 12.60 3.89 16.65
CA SER A 190 12.09 5.10 17.30
C SER A 190 11.97 4.92 18.81
N LEU A 191 11.45 3.78 19.29
CA LEU A 191 11.43 3.45 20.71
C LEU A 191 12.86 3.38 21.30
N ALA A 192 13.75 2.72 20.58
CA ALA A 192 15.17 2.63 20.98
C ALA A 192 15.84 4.01 21.08
N SER A 193 15.54 4.92 20.13
CA SER A 193 16.11 6.26 20.12
C SER A 193 15.63 7.12 21.29
N MET A 194 14.36 6.96 21.71
CA MET A 194 13.83 7.64 22.90
C MET A 194 14.57 7.24 24.17
N ILE A 195 14.77 5.94 24.40
CA ILE A 195 15.43 5.43 25.61
C ILE A 195 16.92 5.80 25.61
N SER A 196 17.59 5.62 24.47
CA SER A 196 19.02 5.93 24.34
C SER A 196 19.35 7.43 24.28
N GLY A 197 18.34 8.29 24.05
CA GLY A 197 18.52 9.75 23.87
C GLY A 197 19.16 10.16 22.53
N ASN A 198 19.26 9.25 21.57
CA ASN A 198 19.95 9.47 20.29
C ASN A 198 19.03 10.05 19.21
N ILE A 199 18.19 11.05 19.55
CA ILE A 199 17.28 11.69 18.61
C ILE A 199 17.90 12.98 18.06
N GLY A 200 18.41 12.92 16.83
CA GLY A 200 19.04 14.07 16.20
C GLY A 200 19.34 13.85 14.71
N ASP A 201 20.18 14.70 14.13
CA ASP A 201 20.51 14.68 12.71
C ASP A 201 21.17 13.38 12.24
N LYS A 202 22.02 12.76 13.06
CA LYS A 202 22.68 11.47 12.76
C LYS A 202 21.66 10.33 12.69
N TRP A 203 20.76 10.26 13.67
CA TRP A 203 19.69 9.29 13.70
C TRP A 203 18.71 9.52 12.53
N ALA A 204 18.36 10.78 12.25
CA ALA A 204 17.49 11.13 11.14
C ALA A 204 18.06 10.67 9.79
N ARG A 205 19.37 10.80 9.56
CA ARG A 205 20.03 10.27 8.34
C ARG A 205 19.92 8.75 8.23
N HIS A 206 20.01 8.04 9.35
CA HIS A 206 19.90 6.59 9.38
C HIS A 206 18.46 6.13 9.13
N ILE A 207 17.50 6.65 9.91
CA ILE A 207 16.10 6.21 9.84
C ILE A 207 15.43 6.61 8.51
N LYS A 208 15.83 7.73 7.89
CA LYS A 208 15.32 8.19 6.60
C LYS A 208 15.37 7.12 5.52
N LYS A 209 16.41 6.28 5.49
CA LYS A 209 16.53 5.20 4.50
C LYS A 209 15.45 4.15 4.69
N TRP A 210 15.13 3.80 5.93
CA TRP A 210 14.09 2.83 6.27
C TRP A 210 12.71 3.37 5.95
N VAL A 211 12.47 4.65 6.27
CA VAL A 211 11.23 5.35 5.91
C VAL A 211 11.03 5.37 4.39
N LEU A 212 12.08 5.70 3.62
CA LEU A 212 12.02 5.70 2.15
C LEU A 212 11.77 4.31 1.58
N VAL A 213 12.46 3.28 2.08
CA VAL A 213 12.27 1.90 1.61
C VAL A 213 10.82 1.46 1.84
N SER A 214 10.29 1.63 3.06
CA SER A 214 8.91 1.28 3.38
C SER A 214 7.92 2.09 2.55
N TRP A 215 8.15 3.39 2.37
CA TRP A 215 7.28 4.26 1.59
C TRP A 215 7.25 3.89 0.10
N VAL A 216 8.40 3.55 -0.49
CA VAL A 216 8.49 3.13 -1.92
C VAL A 216 7.75 1.81 -2.13
N PHE A 217 8.02 0.80 -1.30
CA PHE A 217 7.35 -0.49 -1.43
C PHE A 217 5.84 -0.38 -1.18
N LEU A 218 5.42 0.43 -0.22
CA LEU A 218 4.00 0.67 0.02
C LEU A 218 3.34 1.39 -1.15
N THR A 219 4.00 2.40 -1.74
CA THR A 219 3.51 3.11 -2.94
C THR A 219 3.31 2.16 -4.11
N ILE A 220 4.31 1.32 -4.42
CA ILE A 220 4.22 0.34 -5.51
C ILE A 220 3.24 -0.79 -5.17
N GLY A 221 3.19 -1.22 -3.90
CA GLY A 221 2.22 -2.21 -3.44
C GLY A 221 0.78 -1.73 -3.65
N ILE A 222 0.44 -0.51 -3.24
CA ILE A 222 -0.88 0.10 -3.47
C ILE A 222 -1.18 0.18 -4.97
N LEU A 223 -0.21 0.62 -5.79
CA LEU A 223 -0.36 0.66 -7.24
C LEU A 223 -0.74 -0.71 -7.83
N LEU A 224 -0.02 -1.76 -7.47
CA LEU A 224 -0.29 -3.11 -7.98
C LEU A 224 -1.68 -3.62 -7.57
N GLY A 225 -2.12 -3.33 -6.35
CA GLY A 225 -3.48 -3.63 -5.90
C GLY A 225 -4.54 -2.86 -6.68
N SER A 226 -4.30 -1.58 -6.97
CA SER A 226 -5.21 -0.76 -7.78
C SER A 226 -5.30 -1.23 -9.23
N ILE A 227 -4.19 -1.66 -9.83
CA ILE A 227 -4.16 -2.24 -11.19
C ILE A 227 -4.96 -3.54 -11.20
N TRP A 228 -4.73 -4.44 -10.24
CA TRP A 228 -5.49 -5.68 -10.10
C TRP A 228 -6.99 -5.42 -9.96
N ALA A 229 -7.39 -4.55 -9.02
CA ALA A 229 -8.80 -4.22 -8.81
C ALA A 229 -9.46 -3.64 -10.07
N TYR A 230 -8.70 -2.90 -10.88
CA TYR A 230 -9.19 -2.27 -12.10
C TYR A 230 -9.65 -3.28 -13.14
N TYR A 231 -8.86 -4.31 -13.44
CA TYR A 231 -9.19 -5.24 -14.50
C TYR A 231 -9.89 -6.52 -14.02
N GLU A 232 -9.59 -6.99 -12.80
CA GLU A 232 -10.10 -8.27 -12.29
C GLU A 232 -11.52 -8.16 -11.72
N LEU A 233 -11.82 -7.07 -10.98
CA LEU A 233 -13.10 -6.95 -10.30
C LEU A 233 -14.24 -6.49 -11.20
N GLY A 234 -13.97 -6.18 -12.46
CA GLY A 234 -14.98 -5.74 -13.42
C GLY A 234 -15.62 -4.38 -13.10
N TRP A 235 -15.11 -3.65 -12.11
CA TRP A 235 -15.66 -2.37 -11.68
C TRP A 235 -15.26 -1.22 -12.61
N GLY A 236 -14.11 -1.35 -13.31
CA GLY A 236 -13.61 -0.35 -14.23
C GLY A 236 -13.17 0.95 -13.58
N GLY A 237 -12.72 0.89 -12.34
CA GLY A 237 -12.15 2.01 -11.57
C GLY A 237 -10.86 1.61 -10.87
N PHE A 238 -10.02 2.58 -10.57
CA PHE A 238 -8.72 2.36 -9.94
C PHE A 238 -8.76 2.44 -8.41
N TRP A 239 -9.86 2.94 -7.81
CA TRP A 239 -10.03 3.11 -6.36
C TRP A 239 -11.51 3.20 -6.01
N PHE A 240 -11.96 2.43 -5.04
CA PHE A 240 -13.38 2.33 -4.66
C PHE A 240 -13.66 2.70 -3.20
N TRP A 241 -12.64 3.10 -2.46
CA TRP A 241 -12.74 3.32 -1.01
C TRP A 241 -13.16 2.06 -0.25
N ASP A 242 -12.83 0.88 -0.80
CA ASP A 242 -13.02 -0.37 -0.08
C ASP A 242 -12.22 -0.34 1.24
N PRO A 243 -12.76 -0.89 2.34
CA PRO A 243 -12.07 -0.89 3.63
C PRO A 243 -10.64 -1.46 3.58
N VAL A 244 -10.36 -2.47 2.74
CA VAL A 244 -9.01 -3.04 2.58
C VAL A 244 -8.08 -2.11 1.80
N GLU A 245 -8.59 -1.41 0.78
CA GLU A 245 -7.85 -0.35 0.11
C GLU A 245 -7.49 0.77 1.11
N ASN A 246 -8.48 1.21 1.88
CA ASN A 246 -8.32 2.27 2.87
C ASN A 246 -7.26 1.94 3.92
N VAL A 247 -7.24 0.71 4.46
CA VAL A 247 -6.25 0.32 5.47
C VAL A 247 -4.83 0.27 4.93
N SER A 248 -4.63 0.12 3.62
CA SER A 248 -3.31 0.23 2.99
C SER A 248 -2.88 1.68 2.81
N LEU A 249 -3.82 2.58 2.56
CA LEU A 249 -3.59 4.01 2.33
C LEU A 249 -3.28 4.77 3.62
N MET A 250 -3.89 4.40 4.75
CA MET A 250 -3.68 5.06 6.03
C MET A 250 -2.19 5.14 6.46
N PRO A 251 -1.41 4.04 6.52
CA PRO A 251 0.01 4.13 6.83
C PRO A 251 0.82 4.86 5.75
N TRP A 252 0.36 4.92 4.51
CA TRP A 252 1.01 5.71 3.45
C TRP A 252 0.94 7.22 3.71
N PHE A 253 -0.21 7.75 4.15
CA PHE A 253 -0.32 9.15 4.58
C PHE A 253 0.63 9.45 5.74
N CYS A 254 0.67 8.58 6.73
CA CYS A 254 1.52 8.72 7.89
C CYS A 254 3.02 8.64 7.53
N LEU A 255 3.42 7.70 6.66
CA LEU A 255 4.79 7.60 6.13
C LEU A 255 5.19 8.83 5.31
N THR A 256 4.27 9.41 4.54
CA THR A 256 4.52 10.62 3.77
C THR A 256 4.80 11.81 4.69
N ALA A 257 4.00 12.00 5.75
CA ALA A 257 4.25 12.99 6.77
C ALA A 257 5.59 12.72 7.51
N LEU A 258 5.84 11.46 7.86
CA LEU A 258 7.08 11.03 8.53
C LEU A 258 8.33 11.29 7.67
N LEU A 259 8.28 11.01 6.37
CA LEU A 259 9.38 11.29 5.46
C LEU A 259 9.76 12.78 5.49
N HIS A 260 8.77 13.66 5.45
CA HIS A 260 8.99 15.09 5.49
C HIS A 260 9.52 15.57 6.85
N THR A 261 9.00 15.02 7.96
CA THR A 261 9.51 15.35 9.31
C THR A 261 10.94 14.90 9.53
N VAL A 262 11.29 13.69 9.04
CA VAL A 262 12.67 13.18 9.13
C VAL A 262 13.65 14.08 8.34
N ILE A 263 13.22 14.66 7.21
CA ILE A 263 14.03 15.62 6.46
C ILE A 263 14.24 16.92 7.26
N VAL A 264 13.20 17.41 7.95
CA VAL A 264 13.33 18.58 8.85
C VAL A 264 14.26 18.25 10.02
N LEU A 265 14.07 17.09 10.65
CA LEU A 265 14.95 16.65 11.74
C LEU A 265 16.42 16.55 11.28
N GLN A 266 16.68 16.02 10.09
CA GLN A 266 18.02 15.94 9.52
C GLN A 266 18.65 17.32 9.25
N LYS A 267 17.86 18.32 8.80
CA LYS A 267 18.37 19.63 8.37
C LYS A 267 18.35 20.68 9.47
N ARG A 268 17.36 20.61 10.35
CA ARG A 268 17.05 21.64 11.35
C ARG A 268 17.18 21.15 12.79
N ASN A 269 17.26 19.83 13.01
CA ASN A 269 17.15 19.19 14.33
C ASN A 269 15.87 19.61 15.08
N SER A 270 14.78 19.81 14.34
CA SER A 270 13.42 20.17 14.79
C SER A 270 12.48 19.00 14.50
N PHE A 271 11.24 19.05 15.03
CA PHE A 271 10.19 18.04 14.83
C PHE A 271 10.51 16.66 15.38
N LYS A 272 11.27 16.59 16.47
CA LYS A 272 11.60 15.32 17.14
C LYS A 272 10.35 14.57 17.57
N GLU A 273 9.42 15.26 18.23
CA GLU A 273 8.15 14.71 18.72
C GLU A 273 7.29 14.20 17.56
N TRP A 274 7.10 15.03 16.52
CA TRP A 274 6.41 14.62 15.30
C TRP A 274 7.00 13.36 14.69
N THR A 275 8.33 13.28 14.58
CA THR A 275 9.01 12.11 14.00
C THR A 275 8.74 10.85 14.81
N ILE A 276 8.77 10.92 16.13
CA ILE A 276 8.50 9.79 17.01
C ILE A 276 7.03 9.36 16.94
N ILE A 277 6.10 10.32 17.11
CA ILE A 277 4.65 10.04 17.07
C ILE A 277 4.25 9.42 15.74
N LEU A 278 4.69 10.00 14.62
CA LEU A 278 4.38 9.47 13.29
C LEU A 278 5.00 8.07 13.07
N SER A 279 6.19 7.81 13.61
CA SER A 279 6.82 6.48 13.53
C SER A 279 6.00 5.41 14.26
N ILE A 280 5.54 5.72 15.48
CA ILE A 280 4.67 4.84 16.27
C ILE A 280 3.33 4.64 15.56
N THR A 281 2.69 5.74 15.14
CA THR A 281 1.38 5.71 14.48
C THR A 281 1.42 4.91 13.18
N THR A 282 2.47 5.05 12.38
CA THR A 282 2.59 4.33 11.10
C THR A 282 2.55 2.81 11.28
N PHE A 283 3.34 2.27 12.21
CA PHE A 283 3.33 0.83 12.47
C PHE A 283 2.03 0.39 13.15
N SER A 284 1.50 1.20 14.07
CA SER A 284 0.20 0.92 14.70
C SER A 284 -0.92 0.83 13.66
N LEU A 285 -0.93 1.69 12.64
CA LEU A 285 -1.89 1.61 11.53
C LEU A 285 -1.68 0.37 10.67
N SER A 286 -0.43 -0.05 10.42
CA SER A 286 -0.15 -1.30 9.73
C SER A 286 -0.67 -2.52 10.51
N MET A 287 -0.46 -2.56 11.82
CA MET A 287 -0.99 -3.62 12.69
C MET A 287 -2.53 -3.57 12.77
N SER A 288 -3.11 -2.38 12.89
CA SER A 288 -4.58 -2.19 12.89
C SER A 288 -5.20 -2.68 11.59
N GLY A 289 -4.57 -2.39 10.45
CA GLY A 289 -5.03 -2.88 9.16
C GLY A 289 -4.95 -4.41 9.06
N THR A 290 -3.89 -5.02 9.58
CA THR A 290 -3.77 -6.49 9.65
C THR A 290 -4.90 -7.08 10.52
N PHE A 291 -5.22 -6.45 11.67
CA PHE A 291 -6.36 -6.82 12.50
C PHE A 291 -7.66 -6.73 11.72
N LEU A 292 -7.95 -5.59 11.11
CA LEU A 292 -9.21 -5.35 10.39
C LEU A 292 -9.43 -6.37 9.27
N VAL A 293 -8.40 -6.65 8.46
CA VAL A 293 -8.48 -7.60 7.34
C VAL A 293 -8.63 -9.06 7.81
N ARG A 294 -8.09 -9.41 9.00
CA ARG A 294 -8.03 -10.81 9.48
C ARG A 294 -9.07 -11.17 10.53
N SER A 295 -9.72 -10.19 11.15
CA SER A 295 -10.74 -10.40 12.16
C SER A 295 -12.10 -10.84 11.61
N GLY A 296 -12.30 -10.70 10.29
CA GLY A 296 -13.60 -10.95 9.67
C GLY A 296 -14.68 -9.89 9.98
N ILE A 297 -14.29 -8.79 10.61
CA ILE A 297 -15.20 -7.70 10.95
C ILE A 297 -15.53 -6.84 9.71
N LEU A 298 -14.63 -6.78 8.72
CA LEU A 298 -14.84 -6.00 7.51
C LEU A 298 -15.71 -6.75 6.49
N ASN A 299 -16.76 -6.11 6.02
CA ASN A 299 -17.48 -6.51 4.81
C ASN A 299 -16.71 -6.01 3.58
N SER A 300 -15.77 -6.80 3.08
CA SER A 300 -15.00 -6.52 1.87
C SER A 300 -14.83 -7.80 1.06
N ILE A 301 -14.82 -7.66 -0.26
CA ILE A 301 -14.50 -8.75 -1.18
C ILE A 301 -13.04 -9.24 -1.05
N HIS A 302 -12.18 -8.46 -0.40
CA HIS A 302 -10.78 -8.79 -0.13
C HIS A 302 -10.59 -9.58 1.18
N THR A 303 -11.67 -9.85 1.95
CA THR A 303 -11.58 -10.59 3.21
C THR A 303 -11.82 -12.08 2.97
N PHE A 304 -10.75 -12.85 2.84
CA PHE A 304 -10.81 -14.29 2.54
C PHE A 304 -10.78 -15.20 3.77
N ALA A 305 -10.69 -14.66 4.98
CA ALA A 305 -10.61 -15.45 6.22
C ALA A 305 -11.23 -14.70 7.40
N ASN A 306 -12.27 -15.28 7.98
CA ASN A 306 -13.01 -14.72 9.10
C ASN A 306 -12.79 -15.60 10.34
N ASP A 307 -11.93 -15.15 11.27
CA ASP A 307 -11.73 -15.82 12.56
C ASP A 307 -11.60 -14.77 13.67
N PRO A 308 -12.65 -14.56 14.50
CA PRO A 308 -12.65 -13.57 15.57
C PRO A 308 -11.56 -13.82 16.64
N SER A 309 -11.18 -15.07 16.90
CA SER A 309 -10.17 -15.41 17.91
C SER A 309 -8.79 -14.94 17.50
N ARG A 310 -8.47 -15.07 16.22
CA ARG A 310 -7.22 -14.56 15.61
C ARG A 310 -7.19 -13.03 15.63
N GLY A 311 -8.35 -12.41 15.36
CA GLY A 311 -8.49 -10.95 15.46
C GLY A 311 -8.20 -10.43 16.87
N LEU A 312 -8.76 -11.08 17.89
CA LEU A 312 -8.58 -10.68 19.29
C LEU A 312 -7.10 -10.74 19.73
N TYR A 313 -6.34 -11.77 19.29
CA TYR A 313 -4.91 -11.86 19.58
C TYR A 313 -4.16 -10.65 19.02
N ILE A 314 -4.36 -10.33 17.72
CA ILE A 314 -3.67 -9.22 17.06
C ILE A 314 -4.05 -7.89 17.72
N LEU A 315 -5.32 -7.69 18.08
CA LEU A 315 -5.78 -6.48 18.76
C LEU A 315 -5.16 -6.33 20.15
N SER A 316 -5.13 -7.42 20.94
CA SER A 316 -4.51 -7.41 22.27
C SER A 316 -3.02 -7.13 22.19
N PHE A 317 -2.33 -7.74 21.22
CA PHE A 317 -0.90 -7.50 20.99
C PHE A 317 -0.63 -6.07 20.56
N LEU A 318 -1.44 -5.52 19.65
CA LEU A 318 -1.37 -4.11 19.25
C LEU A 318 -1.57 -3.17 20.46
N PHE A 319 -2.57 -3.44 21.29
CA PHE A 319 -2.84 -2.65 22.49
C PHE A 319 -1.61 -2.62 23.42
N ILE A 320 -0.97 -3.77 23.64
CA ILE A 320 0.26 -3.86 24.47
C ILE A 320 1.39 -3.03 23.84
N LEU A 321 1.59 -3.10 22.53
CA LEU A 321 2.64 -2.33 21.83
C LEU A 321 2.37 -0.82 21.90
N ILE A 322 1.12 -0.39 21.74
CA ILE A 322 0.74 1.03 21.85
C ILE A 322 0.95 1.52 23.29
N LEU A 323 0.46 0.77 24.28
CA LEU A 323 0.62 1.12 25.70
C LEU A 323 2.10 1.23 26.08
N MET A 324 2.92 0.26 25.69
CA MET A 324 4.36 0.30 25.88
C MET A 324 4.98 1.55 25.23
N SER A 325 4.56 1.89 24.02
CA SER A 325 5.07 3.06 23.29
C SER A 325 4.70 4.38 23.98
N ILE A 326 3.48 4.49 24.48
CA ILE A 326 2.99 5.66 25.24
C ILE A 326 3.79 5.80 26.55
N LEU A 327 4.00 4.73 27.26
CA LEU A 327 4.78 4.74 28.51
C LEU A 327 6.24 5.15 28.24
N ILE A 328 6.87 4.58 27.22
CA ILE A 328 8.25 4.95 26.85
C ILE A 328 8.30 6.42 26.44
N PHE A 329 7.35 6.92 25.65
CA PHE A 329 7.26 8.32 25.27
C PHE A 329 7.13 9.23 26.49
N PHE A 330 6.22 8.93 27.40
CA PHE A 330 5.97 9.72 28.61
C PHE A 330 7.21 9.81 29.51
N PHE A 331 7.87 8.67 29.80
CA PHE A 331 9.04 8.65 30.67
C PHE A 331 10.31 9.24 30.04
N ASN A 332 10.35 9.47 28.71
CA ASN A 332 11.52 10.01 28.04
C ASN A 332 11.29 11.39 27.38
N GLN A 333 10.23 12.11 27.75
CA GLN A 333 9.88 13.43 27.18
C GLN A 333 11.05 14.42 27.20
N ASN A 334 11.81 14.47 28.32
CA ASN A 334 12.94 15.37 28.48
C ASN A 334 14.07 15.14 27.45
N LYS A 335 14.20 13.93 26.91
CA LYS A 335 15.19 13.60 25.88
C LYS A 335 14.71 13.97 24.47
N ILE A 336 13.41 14.13 24.29
CA ILE A 336 12.76 14.40 23.00
C ILE A 336 12.55 15.90 22.80
N SER A 337 12.46 16.69 23.90
CA SER A 337 12.12 18.11 23.84
C SER A 337 12.98 18.86 22.81
N ASN A 338 12.31 19.67 22.00
CA ASN A 338 12.98 20.52 21.03
C ASN A 338 13.63 21.70 21.80
N THR A 339 14.90 21.97 21.53
CA THR A 339 15.46 23.31 21.84
C THR A 339 14.67 24.32 21.02
N ALA A 340 14.05 25.28 21.68
CA ALA A 340 13.27 26.33 21.03
C ALA A 340 14.12 27.01 19.94
N LYS A 341 13.77 26.78 18.68
CA LYS A 341 14.37 27.47 17.53
C LYS A 341 13.34 28.43 16.98
N GLU A 342 13.81 29.59 16.51
CA GLU A 342 12.93 30.55 15.85
C GLU A 342 12.26 29.91 14.61
N ASN A 343 10.96 29.80 14.65
CA ASN A 343 10.13 29.34 13.53
C ASN A 343 9.46 30.55 12.88
N PHE A 344 9.71 30.73 11.61
CA PHE A 344 9.08 31.80 10.83
C PHE A 344 7.93 31.21 10.01
N ILE A 345 6.79 31.91 10.00
CA ILE A 345 5.59 31.49 9.25
C ILE A 345 5.94 31.23 7.79
N LEU A 346 6.75 32.10 7.17
CA LEU A 346 7.20 31.92 5.79
C LEU A 346 8.54 31.17 5.77
N SER A 347 8.45 29.85 5.91
CA SER A 347 9.62 28.95 5.89
C SER A 347 9.25 27.58 5.33
N LYS A 348 10.24 26.84 4.82
CA LYS A 348 10.05 25.45 4.40
C LYS A 348 9.66 24.55 5.57
N GLU A 349 10.15 24.83 6.77
CA GLU A 349 9.82 24.09 7.98
C GLU A 349 8.31 24.21 8.28
N THR A 350 7.74 25.42 8.23
CA THR A 350 6.29 25.63 8.39
C THR A 350 5.47 25.00 7.25
N ALA A 351 5.95 25.09 6.00
CA ALA A 351 5.27 24.44 4.89
C ALA A 351 5.18 22.92 5.06
N ILE A 352 6.22 22.29 5.62
CA ILE A 352 6.21 20.86 5.95
C ILE A 352 5.26 20.57 7.13
N LEU A 353 5.20 21.45 8.13
CA LEU A 353 4.21 21.31 9.21
C LEU A 353 2.78 21.33 8.67
N VAL A 354 2.49 22.27 7.77
CA VAL A 354 1.17 22.36 7.10
C VAL A 354 0.89 21.10 6.28
N ASN A 355 1.89 20.57 5.55
CA ASN A 355 1.75 19.28 4.87
C ASN A 355 1.39 18.14 5.84
N ASN A 356 2.01 18.08 7.02
CA ASN A 356 1.67 17.07 8.02
C ASN A 356 0.22 17.18 8.51
N TRP A 357 -0.26 18.40 8.71
CA TRP A 357 -1.66 18.64 9.06
C TRP A 357 -2.61 18.12 7.99
N PHE A 358 -2.33 18.38 6.71
CA PHE A 358 -3.14 17.82 5.62
C PHE A 358 -3.09 16.29 5.58
N MET A 359 -1.90 15.69 5.72
CA MET A 359 -1.77 14.24 5.75
C MET A 359 -2.54 13.62 6.91
N MET A 360 -2.50 14.23 8.10
CA MET A 360 -3.26 13.76 9.26
C MET A 360 -4.76 13.96 9.09
N PHE A 361 -5.18 15.06 8.45
CA PHE A 361 -6.58 15.26 8.11
C PHE A 361 -7.10 14.20 7.15
N PHE A 362 -6.37 13.94 6.04
CA PHE A 362 -6.75 12.92 5.08
C PHE A 362 -6.78 11.52 5.71
N LEU A 363 -5.78 11.20 6.53
CA LEU A 363 -5.76 9.99 7.34
C LEU A 363 -7.01 9.89 8.23
N SER A 364 -7.38 10.96 8.94
CA SER A 364 -8.54 10.95 9.85
C SER A 364 -9.85 10.73 9.12
N VAL A 365 -10.05 11.34 7.96
CA VAL A 365 -11.23 11.11 7.12
C VAL A 365 -11.33 9.65 6.69
N VAL A 366 -10.22 9.08 6.20
CA VAL A 366 -10.18 7.67 5.76
C VAL A 366 -10.38 6.72 6.94
N LEU A 367 -9.75 6.98 8.07
CA LEU A 367 -9.89 6.18 9.30
C LEU A 367 -11.34 6.17 9.81
N VAL A 368 -11.96 7.36 9.93
CA VAL A 368 -13.35 7.47 10.39
C VAL A 368 -14.29 6.76 9.42
N GLY A 369 -14.17 7.01 8.10
CA GLY A 369 -15.02 6.37 7.10
C GLY A 369 -14.89 4.84 7.08
N THR A 370 -13.73 4.31 7.46
CA THR A 370 -13.47 2.86 7.49
C THR A 370 -13.96 2.21 8.79
N ILE A 371 -13.78 2.88 9.95
CA ILE A 371 -14.11 2.30 11.25
C ILE A 371 -15.58 2.56 11.63
N TYR A 372 -16.18 3.65 11.17
CA TYR A 372 -17.55 4.03 11.54
C TYR A 372 -18.60 2.95 11.25
N PRO A 373 -18.60 2.26 10.08
CA PRO A 373 -19.52 1.14 9.85
C PRO A 373 -19.38 0.02 10.88
N ILE A 374 -18.14 -0.34 11.23
CA ILE A 374 -17.86 -1.39 12.22
C ILE A 374 -18.40 -1.00 13.60
N PHE A 375 -18.18 0.26 13.97
CA PHE A 375 -18.66 0.79 15.26
C PHE A 375 -20.18 0.73 15.37
N LEU A 376 -20.91 1.09 14.31
CA LEU A 376 -22.36 1.01 14.28
C LEU A 376 -22.87 -0.44 14.31
N GLU A 377 -22.22 -1.34 13.57
CA GLU A 377 -22.61 -2.76 13.57
C GLU A 377 -22.49 -3.36 14.99
N VAL A 378 -21.42 -3.03 15.71
CA VAL A 378 -21.20 -3.50 17.09
C VAL A 378 -22.22 -2.88 18.07
N LEU A 379 -22.58 -1.60 17.91
CA LEU A 379 -23.46 -0.89 18.84
C LEU A 379 -24.94 -1.25 18.67
N ASN A 380 -25.42 -1.33 17.45
CA ASN A 380 -26.86 -1.44 17.17
C ASN A 380 -27.22 -2.49 16.10
N GLY A 381 -26.25 -3.27 15.62
CA GLY A 381 -26.43 -4.28 14.58
C GLY A 381 -26.66 -3.71 13.16
N SER A 382 -26.54 -2.39 12.95
CA SER A 382 -26.79 -1.75 11.67
C SER A 382 -25.62 -1.99 10.71
N LYS A 383 -25.88 -2.69 9.59
CA LYS A 383 -24.90 -2.86 8.51
C LYS A 383 -25.02 -1.72 7.52
N ILE A 384 -24.08 -0.79 7.56
CA ILE A 384 -23.96 0.30 6.60
C ILE A 384 -22.65 0.18 5.82
N SER A 385 -22.59 0.77 4.63
CA SER A 385 -21.36 0.97 3.88
C SER A 385 -21.13 2.47 3.65
N VAL A 386 -19.87 2.89 3.76
CA VAL A 386 -19.45 4.26 3.48
C VAL A 386 -18.80 4.28 2.09
N GLY A 387 -19.51 4.89 1.13
CA GLY A 387 -19.09 4.93 -0.27
C GLY A 387 -18.32 6.21 -0.65
N PRO A 388 -17.90 6.30 -1.94
CA PRO A 388 -17.12 7.42 -2.49
C PRO A 388 -17.65 8.82 -2.17
N PRO A 389 -18.96 9.10 -2.13
CA PRO A 389 -19.47 10.45 -1.84
C PRO A 389 -19.02 10.99 -0.47
N PHE A 390 -18.92 10.14 0.55
CA PHE A 390 -18.44 10.56 1.87
C PHE A 390 -16.99 11.08 1.79
N TYR A 391 -16.11 10.30 1.18
CA TYR A 391 -14.70 10.66 1.05
C TYR A 391 -14.52 11.88 0.16
N HIS A 392 -15.19 11.92 -0.98
CA HIS A 392 -15.08 13.03 -1.93
C HIS A 392 -15.56 14.36 -1.32
N ASN A 393 -16.70 14.37 -0.63
CA ASN A 393 -17.23 15.58 -0.02
C ASN A 393 -16.31 16.16 1.08
N LEU A 394 -15.59 15.30 1.79
CA LEU A 394 -14.67 15.72 2.84
C LEU A 394 -13.26 16.04 2.32
N LEU A 395 -12.73 15.25 1.38
CA LEU A 395 -11.33 15.42 0.93
C LEU A 395 -11.19 16.55 -0.10
N ILE A 396 -12.13 16.70 -1.04
CA ILE A 396 -12.05 17.64 -2.15
C ILE A 396 -11.87 19.10 -1.70
N PRO A 397 -12.65 19.64 -0.74
CA PRO A 397 -12.47 21.03 -0.30
C PRO A 397 -11.07 21.30 0.29
N PHE A 398 -10.49 20.32 1.00
CA PHE A 398 -9.17 20.46 1.60
C PHE A 398 -8.02 20.15 0.63
N LEU A 399 -8.31 19.47 -0.49
CA LEU A 399 -7.33 19.29 -1.54
C LEU A 399 -6.96 20.62 -2.21
N ILE A 400 -7.89 21.58 -2.32
CA ILE A 400 -7.65 22.91 -2.88
C ILE A 400 -6.51 23.65 -2.14
N PRO A 401 -6.60 23.95 -0.83
CA PRO A 401 -5.52 24.59 -0.12
C PRO A 401 -4.25 23.74 -0.08
N PHE A 402 -4.36 22.42 -0.02
CA PHE A 402 -3.21 21.53 -0.10
C PHE A 402 -2.40 21.72 -1.40
N LEU A 403 -3.07 21.75 -2.57
CA LEU A 403 -2.41 22.00 -3.87
C LEU A 403 -1.75 23.38 -3.93
N ILE A 404 -2.37 24.40 -3.33
CA ILE A 404 -1.76 25.73 -3.20
C ILE A 404 -0.44 25.62 -2.41
N PHE A 405 -0.47 25.06 -1.20
CA PHE A 405 0.73 24.91 -0.36
C PHE A 405 1.81 24.05 -1.04
N MET A 406 1.43 23.01 -1.74
CA MET A 406 2.37 22.16 -2.48
C MET A 406 3.05 22.90 -3.65
N SER A 407 2.36 23.86 -4.26
CA SER A 407 2.90 24.62 -5.40
C SER A 407 4.05 25.58 -5.02
N PHE A 408 4.06 26.12 -3.82
CA PHE A 408 5.10 27.07 -3.40
C PHE A 408 5.99 26.57 -2.25
N GLY A 409 5.48 25.67 -1.39
CA GLY A 409 6.19 25.18 -0.21
C GLY A 409 7.60 24.65 -0.49
N PRO A 410 7.81 23.80 -1.51
CA PRO A 410 9.12 23.27 -1.86
C PRO A 410 10.17 24.33 -2.22
N SER A 411 9.75 25.48 -2.72
CA SER A 411 10.62 26.58 -3.14
C SER A 411 11.09 27.49 -2.01
N LEU A 412 10.45 27.41 -0.82
CA LEU A 412 10.79 28.24 0.33
C LEU A 412 12.18 27.91 0.91
N LYS A 413 12.79 28.91 1.55
CA LYS A 413 14.02 28.73 2.35
C LYS A 413 13.71 28.02 3.68
N TRP A 414 14.71 27.34 4.24
CA TRP A 414 14.56 26.52 5.44
C TRP A 414 14.13 27.33 6.69
N ILE A 415 14.74 28.49 6.95
CA ILE A 415 14.56 29.25 8.20
C ILE A 415 13.54 30.36 8.00
N LYS A 416 13.85 31.29 7.12
CA LYS A 416 13.04 32.48 6.84
C LYS A 416 13.11 32.81 5.37
N ASP A 417 11.99 32.96 4.74
CA ASP A 417 11.90 33.55 3.40
C ASP A 417 11.22 34.92 3.48
N LYS A 418 11.36 35.72 2.45
CA LYS A 418 10.64 36.98 2.27
C LYS A 418 9.58 36.74 1.20
N LEU A 419 8.40 37.34 1.36
CA LEU A 419 7.46 37.43 0.25
C LEU A 419 8.22 38.07 -0.92
N LYS A 420 8.57 37.27 -1.92
CA LYS A 420 9.23 37.80 -3.11
C LYS A 420 8.28 38.77 -3.78
N LYS A 421 8.82 39.88 -4.29
CA LYS A 421 8.09 40.72 -5.24
C LYS A 421 7.52 39.81 -6.34
N PHE A 422 6.31 40.13 -6.76
CA PHE A 422 5.52 39.42 -7.76
C PHE A 422 6.40 38.77 -8.86
N ASN A 423 6.34 37.45 -8.96
CA ASN A 423 7.17 36.75 -9.95
C ASN A 423 6.35 36.61 -11.24
N TYR A 424 6.66 37.39 -12.25
CA TYR A 424 6.01 37.35 -13.57
C TYR A 424 5.90 35.93 -14.15
N ASN A 425 6.91 35.08 -13.93
CA ASN A 425 6.88 33.70 -14.41
C ASN A 425 5.77 32.89 -13.72
N SER A 426 5.52 33.09 -12.43
CA SER A 426 4.44 32.41 -11.72
C SER A 426 3.07 32.89 -12.16
N LEU A 427 2.94 34.20 -12.48
CA LEU A 427 1.73 34.73 -13.07
C LEU A 427 1.46 34.15 -14.46
N ILE A 428 2.47 34.09 -15.32
CA ILE A 428 2.34 33.51 -16.66
C ILE A 428 1.88 32.05 -16.56
N ILE A 429 2.51 31.24 -15.70
CA ILE A 429 2.11 29.84 -15.49
C ILE A 429 0.66 29.77 -15.00
N PHE A 430 0.25 30.66 -14.11
CA PHE A 430 -1.12 30.71 -13.60
C PHE A 430 -2.12 31.08 -14.71
N LEU A 431 -1.83 32.08 -15.54
CA LEU A 431 -2.67 32.45 -16.67
C LEU A 431 -2.77 31.34 -17.73
N VAL A 432 -1.65 30.64 -17.99
CA VAL A 432 -1.63 29.47 -18.89
C VAL A 432 -2.49 28.35 -18.30
N SER A 433 -2.38 28.10 -16.98
CA SER A 433 -3.21 27.06 -16.33
C SER A 433 -4.70 27.41 -16.37
N LEU A 434 -5.07 28.69 -16.20
CA LEU A 434 -6.45 29.16 -16.39
C LEU A 434 -6.96 28.94 -17.81
N LEU A 435 -6.15 29.26 -18.81
CA LEU A 435 -6.52 29.06 -20.23
C LEU A 435 -6.75 27.58 -20.56
N ILE A 436 -5.80 26.72 -20.14
CA ILE A 436 -5.92 25.27 -20.36
C ILE A 436 -7.17 24.74 -19.64
N SER A 437 -7.40 25.16 -18.39
CA SER A 437 -8.56 24.73 -17.60
C SER A 437 -9.87 25.19 -18.23
N TYR A 438 -9.92 26.40 -18.75
CA TYR A 438 -11.08 26.91 -19.47
C TYR A 438 -11.41 26.03 -20.70
N VAL A 439 -10.40 25.70 -21.53
CA VAL A 439 -10.58 24.83 -22.69
C VAL A 439 -11.06 23.43 -22.28
N ILE A 440 -10.55 22.88 -21.17
CA ILE A 440 -10.98 21.59 -20.64
C ILE A 440 -12.46 21.67 -20.20
N LEU A 441 -12.83 22.67 -19.43
CA LEU A 441 -14.16 22.82 -18.86
C LEU A 441 -15.24 23.10 -19.91
N THR A 442 -14.92 23.76 -21.03
CA THR A 442 -15.87 23.94 -22.14
C THR A 442 -16.27 22.63 -22.83
N LYS A 443 -15.53 21.53 -22.59
CA LYS A 443 -15.82 20.20 -23.13
C LYS A 443 -16.53 19.27 -22.15
N THR A 444 -16.80 19.74 -20.93
CA THR A 444 -17.48 18.95 -19.89
C THR A 444 -18.94 19.38 -19.75
N GLU A 445 -19.87 18.42 -19.77
CA GLU A 445 -21.30 18.67 -19.56
C GLU A 445 -21.65 18.83 -18.07
N ASN A 446 -20.91 18.17 -17.19
CA ASN A 446 -21.14 18.13 -15.74
C ASN A 446 -19.99 18.75 -14.97
N SER A 447 -20.00 20.07 -14.77
CA SER A 447 -19.02 20.73 -13.92
C SER A 447 -19.60 21.00 -12.52
N PHE A 448 -19.04 20.34 -11.52
CA PHE A 448 -19.23 20.68 -10.12
C PHE A 448 -18.47 21.97 -9.80
N LEU A 449 -19.05 22.91 -9.02
CA LEU A 449 -18.43 24.23 -8.75
C LEU A 449 -16.99 24.14 -8.26
N LEU A 450 -16.66 23.15 -7.41
CA LEU A 450 -15.30 22.93 -6.91
C LEU A 450 -14.35 22.31 -7.93
N SER A 451 -14.83 21.79 -9.07
CA SER A 451 -13.97 21.24 -10.12
C SER A 451 -13.12 22.34 -10.79
N ILE A 452 -13.65 23.55 -10.88
CA ILE A 452 -12.93 24.68 -11.49
C ILE A 452 -11.60 24.98 -10.77
N PRO A 453 -11.59 25.34 -9.47
CA PRO A 453 -10.33 25.60 -8.77
C PRO A 453 -9.43 24.39 -8.69
N LEU A 454 -9.97 23.17 -8.59
CA LEU A 454 -9.17 21.94 -8.57
C LEU A 454 -8.39 21.72 -9.87
N ILE A 455 -9.05 21.86 -11.02
CA ILE A 455 -8.39 21.69 -12.33
C ILE A 455 -7.33 22.78 -12.52
N VAL A 456 -7.67 24.04 -12.24
CA VAL A 456 -6.71 25.14 -12.35
C VAL A 456 -5.48 24.90 -11.49
N LEU A 457 -5.67 24.51 -10.23
CA LEU A 457 -4.56 24.29 -9.31
C LEU A 457 -3.76 23.01 -9.63
N SER A 458 -4.41 21.95 -10.10
CA SER A 458 -3.70 20.72 -10.51
C SER A 458 -2.83 20.98 -11.73
N ILE A 459 -3.33 21.68 -12.75
CA ILE A 459 -2.55 22.07 -13.93
C ILE A 459 -1.45 23.06 -13.55
N TYR A 460 -1.74 24.03 -12.69
CA TYR A 460 -0.74 24.97 -12.18
C TYR A 460 0.41 24.22 -11.47
N LEU A 461 0.07 23.29 -10.58
CA LEU A 461 1.06 22.47 -9.88
C LEU A 461 1.88 21.62 -10.87
N LEU A 462 1.23 21.02 -11.88
CA LEU A 462 1.91 20.23 -12.91
C LEU A 462 2.93 21.09 -13.67
N LEU A 463 2.55 22.27 -14.12
CA LEU A 463 3.43 23.20 -14.82
C LEU A 463 4.59 23.72 -13.93
N VAL A 464 4.31 23.96 -12.65
CA VAL A 464 5.35 24.34 -11.67
C VAL A 464 6.35 23.20 -11.46
N THR A 465 5.88 21.97 -11.32
CA THR A 465 6.77 20.81 -11.13
C THR A 465 7.59 20.50 -12.39
N ILE A 466 7.06 20.73 -13.60
CA ILE A 466 7.83 20.67 -14.86
C ILE A 466 8.93 21.75 -14.86
N LYS A 467 8.58 22.99 -14.49
CA LYS A 467 9.57 24.07 -14.38
C LYS A 467 10.70 23.75 -13.40
N ASP A 468 10.39 23.06 -12.29
CA ASP A 468 11.38 22.69 -11.28
C ASP A 468 12.50 21.78 -11.84
N PHE A 469 12.29 21.04 -12.93
CA PHE A 469 13.35 20.27 -13.58
C PHE A 469 14.47 21.16 -14.12
N PHE A 470 14.16 22.40 -14.48
CA PHE A 470 15.12 23.39 -14.99
C PHE A 470 15.78 24.23 -13.86
N ASP A 471 15.31 24.07 -12.61
CA ASP A 471 15.90 24.75 -11.44
C ASP A 471 16.90 23.81 -10.72
N SER A 472 18.07 24.33 -10.34
CA SER A 472 19.11 23.55 -9.64
C SER A 472 18.89 23.39 -8.13
N LYS A 473 17.86 24.00 -7.54
CA LYS A 473 17.69 24.12 -6.08
C LYS A 473 17.20 22.85 -5.38
N SER A 474 16.49 21.99 -6.08
CA SER A 474 15.94 20.75 -5.53
C SER A 474 16.62 19.51 -6.06
N SER A 475 16.60 18.42 -5.29
CA SER A 475 17.18 17.13 -5.74
C SER A 475 16.32 16.51 -6.85
N ILE A 476 16.95 15.78 -7.76
CA ILE A 476 16.24 15.06 -8.84
C ILE A 476 15.19 14.09 -8.28
N SER A 477 15.49 13.41 -7.17
CA SER A 477 14.54 12.54 -6.47
C SER A 477 13.25 13.27 -6.07
N GLN A 478 13.38 14.45 -5.48
CA GLN A 478 12.25 15.29 -5.10
C GLN A 478 11.45 15.76 -6.32
N LYS A 479 12.15 16.20 -7.37
CA LYS A 479 11.51 16.66 -8.62
C LYS A 479 10.65 15.58 -9.24
N ILE A 480 11.18 14.36 -9.36
CA ILE A 480 10.48 13.22 -9.94
C ILE A 480 9.26 12.83 -9.09
N SER A 481 9.39 12.72 -7.76
CA SER A 481 8.25 12.37 -6.90
C SER A 481 7.15 13.44 -6.91
N HIS A 482 7.51 14.73 -6.85
CA HIS A 482 6.53 15.83 -6.88
C HIS A 482 5.87 15.97 -8.25
N PHE A 483 6.62 15.79 -9.34
CA PHE A 483 6.05 15.72 -10.70
C PHE A 483 5.09 14.53 -10.83
N GLY A 484 5.50 13.34 -10.37
CA GLY A 484 4.62 12.17 -10.34
C GLY A 484 3.31 12.44 -9.58
N PHE A 485 3.39 13.09 -8.40
CA PHE A 485 2.19 13.41 -7.63
C PHE A 485 1.31 14.44 -8.35
N SER A 486 1.86 15.48 -8.94
CA SER A 486 1.08 16.49 -9.69
C SER A 486 0.41 15.87 -10.92
N LEU A 487 1.11 14.99 -11.63
CA LEU A 487 0.57 14.25 -12.77
C LEU A 487 -0.54 13.29 -12.33
N LEU A 488 -0.39 12.62 -11.18
CA LEU A 488 -1.40 11.73 -10.60
C LEU A 488 -2.71 12.48 -10.33
N ILE A 489 -2.64 13.58 -9.59
CA ILE A 489 -3.84 14.38 -9.27
C ILE A 489 -4.51 14.91 -10.54
N THR A 490 -3.73 15.42 -11.49
CA THR A 490 -4.28 15.92 -12.76
C THR A 490 -4.96 14.79 -13.55
N SER A 491 -4.34 13.61 -13.62
CA SER A 491 -4.90 12.46 -14.33
C SER A 491 -6.17 11.93 -13.67
N ILE A 492 -6.22 11.87 -12.32
CA ILE A 492 -7.42 11.46 -11.57
C ILE A 492 -8.57 12.44 -11.82
N LEU A 493 -8.32 13.74 -11.75
CA LEU A 493 -9.35 14.75 -11.98
C LEU A 493 -9.90 14.69 -13.42
N LEU A 494 -9.02 14.58 -14.41
CA LEU A 494 -9.43 14.48 -15.80
C LEU A 494 -10.12 13.14 -16.10
N ASN A 495 -9.65 12.05 -15.51
CA ASN A 495 -10.34 10.77 -15.59
C ASN A 495 -11.77 10.87 -15.04
N GLY A 496 -11.95 11.44 -13.85
CA GLY A 496 -13.27 11.60 -13.24
C GLY A 496 -14.23 12.47 -14.05
N LEU A 497 -13.72 13.52 -14.73
CA LEU A 497 -14.55 14.44 -15.53
C LEU A 497 -14.99 13.85 -16.87
N PHE A 498 -14.18 13.05 -17.51
CA PHE A 498 -14.40 12.57 -18.88
C PHE A 498 -14.69 11.08 -18.98
N SER A 499 -14.76 10.36 -17.86
CA SER A 499 -15.18 8.96 -17.86
C SER A 499 -16.66 8.85 -18.18
N ASN A 500 -16.98 7.91 -19.07
CA ASN A 500 -18.35 7.59 -19.44
C ASN A 500 -18.56 6.08 -19.40
N GLU A 501 -19.75 5.63 -19.05
CA GLU A 501 -20.10 4.22 -19.04
C GLU A 501 -21.46 3.97 -19.71
N PHE A 502 -21.60 2.76 -20.20
CA PHE A 502 -22.80 2.24 -20.82
C PHE A 502 -23.03 0.82 -20.30
N ASN A 503 -24.26 0.54 -19.92
CA ASN A 503 -24.71 -0.78 -19.47
C ASN A 503 -25.96 -1.18 -20.24
N SER A 504 -25.94 -2.35 -20.87
CA SER A 504 -27.07 -2.86 -21.63
C SER A 504 -27.07 -4.38 -21.71
N ASN A 505 -28.25 -4.95 -21.90
CA ASN A 505 -28.41 -6.35 -22.24
C ASN A 505 -28.33 -6.52 -23.74
N MET A 506 -27.50 -7.45 -24.22
CA MET A 506 -27.24 -7.71 -25.62
C MET A 506 -27.31 -9.20 -25.95
N LYS A 507 -27.82 -9.56 -27.12
CA LYS A 507 -27.67 -10.88 -27.75
C LYS A 507 -26.59 -10.86 -28.81
N VAL A 508 -26.14 -12.05 -29.22
CA VAL A 508 -25.25 -12.18 -30.38
C VAL A 508 -25.92 -11.56 -31.64
N GLY A 509 -25.18 -10.68 -32.29
CA GLY A 509 -25.65 -9.88 -33.44
C GLY A 509 -26.14 -8.48 -33.06
N ASP A 510 -26.46 -8.20 -31.80
CA ASP A 510 -26.95 -6.89 -31.39
C ASP A 510 -25.87 -5.82 -31.48
N GLU A 511 -26.32 -4.60 -31.79
CA GLU A 511 -25.52 -3.38 -31.81
C GLU A 511 -26.10 -2.35 -30.85
N ARG A 512 -25.23 -1.61 -30.16
CA ARG A 512 -25.60 -0.48 -29.30
C ARG A 512 -24.71 0.71 -29.58
N ILE A 513 -25.32 1.88 -29.63
CA ILE A 513 -24.60 3.15 -29.83
C ILE A 513 -24.27 3.73 -28.47
N PHE A 514 -23.02 4.05 -28.28
CA PHE A 514 -22.51 4.72 -27.09
C PHE A 514 -21.67 5.94 -27.50
N ASN A 515 -22.24 7.13 -27.30
CA ASN A 515 -21.70 8.37 -27.83
C ASN A 515 -21.49 8.26 -29.35
N GLU A 516 -20.24 8.39 -29.81
CA GLU A 516 -19.88 8.26 -31.24
C GLU A 516 -19.42 6.86 -31.65
N LYS A 517 -19.53 5.87 -30.75
CA LYS A 517 -19.06 4.49 -30.96
C LYS A 517 -20.23 3.53 -31.07
N VAL A 518 -20.10 2.55 -31.95
CA VAL A 518 -21.01 1.41 -32.06
C VAL A 518 -20.33 0.19 -31.45
N VAL A 519 -20.96 -0.42 -30.46
CA VAL A 519 -20.53 -1.65 -29.82
C VAL A 519 -21.40 -2.80 -30.31
N LYS A 520 -20.82 -3.79 -31.01
CA LYS A 520 -21.49 -4.95 -31.57
C LYS A 520 -20.99 -6.23 -30.94
N LEU A 521 -21.87 -7.08 -30.44
CA LEU A 521 -21.55 -8.44 -30.01
C LEU A 521 -21.58 -9.38 -31.22
N LYS A 522 -20.41 -9.86 -31.67
CA LYS A 522 -20.32 -10.73 -32.86
C LYS A 522 -20.61 -12.18 -32.55
N GLU A 523 -19.94 -12.72 -31.57
CA GLU A 523 -20.02 -14.14 -31.20
C GLU A 523 -19.63 -14.38 -29.75
N VAL A 524 -20.05 -15.53 -29.22
CA VAL A 524 -19.64 -16.02 -27.90
C VAL A 524 -19.25 -17.48 -28.06
N ASN A 525 -18.00 -17.79 -27.77
CA ASN A 525 -17.41 -19.10 -27.93
C ASN A 525 -17.08 -19.72 -26.57
N VAL A 526 -17.30 -21.03 -26.43
CA VAL A 526 -16.92 -21.80 -25.23
C VAL A 526 -15.65 -22.57 -25.51
N THR A 527 -14.65 -22.42 -24.67
CA THR A 527 -13.40 -23.17 -24.74
C THR A 527 -13.06 -23.77 -23.39
N ASP A 528 -12.54 -25.00 -23.37
CA ASP A 528 -12.04 -25.63 -22.16
C ASP A 528 -10.57 -25.25 -21.96
N VAL A 529 -10.25 -24.81 -20.75
CA VAL A 529 -8.89 -24.49 -20.30
C VAL A 529 -8.57 -25.42 -19.11
N ASP A 530 -7.31 -25.61 -18.79
CA ASP A 530 -6.84 -26.63 -17.83
C ASP A 530 -7.63 -26.69 -16.51
N ASN A 531 -8.04 -25.55 -15.93
CA ASN A 531 -8.72 -25.51 -14.65
C ASN A 531 -10.05 -24.73 -14.65
N TYR A 532 -10.51 -24.25 -15.81
CA TYR A 532 -11.81 -23.58 -15.96
C TYR A 532 -12.38 -23.71 -17.38
N LYS A 533 -13.68 -23.49 -17.52
CA LYS A 533 -14.31 -23.25 -18.82
C LYS A 533 -14.39 -21.76 -19.10
N SER A 534 -13.89 -21.35 -20.26
CA SER A 534 -13.94 -19.96 -20.72
C SER A 534 -15.12 -19.76 -21.67
N LEU A 535 -15.98 -18.80 -21.34
CA LEU A 535 -16.95 -18.22 -22.26
C LEU A 535 -16.33 -16.92 -22.78
N LYS A 536 -15.83 -16.92 -24.00
CA LYS A 536 -15.15 -15.77 -24.61
C LYS A 536 -16.05 -15.09 -25.62
N ALA A 537 -16.36 -13.79 -25.39
CA ALA A 537 -17.15 -12.99 -26.31
C ALA A 537 -16.24 -12.17 -27.23
N SER A 538 -16.66 -12.00 -28.49
CA SER A 538 -16.01 -11.13 -29.47
C SER A 538 -16.87 -9.91 -29.69
N PHE A 539 -16.37 -8.75 -29.26
CA PHE A 539 -17.02 -7.47 -29.51
C PHE A 539 -16.23 -6.66 -30.53
N GLU A 540 -16.94 -6.04 -31.46
CA GLU A 540 -16.38 -5.03 -32.34
C GLU A 540 -16.86 -3.65 -31.89
N VAL A 541 -15.90 -2.78 -31.68
CA VAL A 541 -16.16 -1.37 -31.34
C VAL A 541 -15.72 -0.52 -32.52
N THR A 542 -16.68 0.14 -33.17
CA THR A 542 -16.44 0.97 -34.33
C THR A 542 -16.66 2.44 -33.98
N ASN A 543 -15.75 3.29 -34.38
CA ASN A 543 -15.88 4.75 -34.38
C ASN A 543 -15.75 5.26 -35.82
N LYS A 544 -16.13 6.50 -36.12
CA LYS A 544 -16.12 7.11 -37.47
C LYS A 544 -14.86 6.79 -38.30
N ASN A 545 -13.67 6.67 -37.65
CA ASN A 545 -12.38 6.54 -38.33
C ASN A 545 -11.60 5.26 -37.99
N SER A 546 -12.10 4.40 -37.11
CA SER A 546 -11.37 3.20 -36.64
C SER A 546 -12.30 2.15 -36.08
N SER A 547 -11.92 0.88 -36.26
CA SER A 547 -12.55 -0.24 -35.55
C SER A 547 -11.51 -1.02 -34.77
N PHE A 548 -11.91 -1.64 -33.67
CA PHE A 548 -11.09 -2.57 -32.90
C PHE A 548 -11.97 -3.62 -32.23
N ALA A 549 -11.36 -4.74 -31.90
CA ALA A 549 -12.04 -5.81 -31.21
C ALA A 549 -11.66 -5.82 -29.71
N LEU A 550 -12.61 -6.30 -28.88
CA LEU A 550 -12.44 -6.63 -27.48
C LEU A 550 -12.95 -8.04 -27.22
N TYR A 551 -12.24 -8.77 -26.37
CA TYR A 551 -12.47 -10.19 -26.11
C TYR A 551 -12.61 -10.49 -24.60
N PRO A 552 -13.59 -9.89 -23.90
CA PRO A 552 -13.83 -10.23 -22.51
C PRO A 552 -14.26 -11.70 -22.37
N GLU A 553 -14.02 -12.28 -21.19
CA GLU A 553 -14.40 -13.66 -20.93
C GLU A 553 -15.11 -13.84 -19.58
N VAL A 554 -15.98 -14.85 -19.50
CA VAL A 554 -16.51 -15.36 -18.24
C VAL A 554 -15.87 -16.70 -17.99
N ARG A 555 -15.18 -16.84 -16.86
CA ARG A 555 -14.53 -18.08 -16.44
C ARG A 555 -15.39 -18.83 -15.45
N ILE A 556 -15.62 -20.12 -15.71
CA ILE A 556 -16.36 -21.02 -14.83
C ILE A 556 -15.38 -22.04 -14.28
N TYR A 557 -14.93 -21.80 -13.05
CA TYR A 557 -14.04 -22.72 -12.34
C TYR A 557 -14.85 -23.84 -11.71
N GLN A 558 -14.28 -25.04 -11.69
CA GLN A 558 -14.94 -26.21 -11.09
C GLN A 558 -14.51 -26.46 -9.64
N GLN A 559 -13.33 -25.97 -9.26
CA GLN A 559 -12.77 -26.23 -7.93
C GLN A 559 -11.99 -25.02 -7.39
N PRO A 560 -12.59 -24.26 -6.45
CA PRO A 560 -14.01 -24.25 -6.06
C PRO A 560 -14.93 -23.78 -7.20
N LEU A 561 -16.19 -24.21 -7.18
CA LEU A 561 -17.17 -23.74 -8.18
C LEU A 561 -17.38 -22.24 -8.03
N THR A 562 -16.87 -21.49 -8.99
CA THR A 562 -16.88 -20.02 -8.98
C THR A 562 -16.96 -19.51 -10.41
N ILE A 563 -17.71 -18.43 -10.60
CA ILE A 563 -17.81 -17.72 -11.89
C ILE A 563 -17.14 -16.37 -11.71
N THR A 564 -16.17 -16.05 -12.56
CA THR A 564 -15.54 -14.74 -12.63
C THR A 564 -15.78 -14.10 -13.99
N SER A 565 -15.78 -12.78 -14.07
CA SER A 565 -15.95 -12.03 -15.30
C SER A 565 -14.72 -11.18 -15.53
N GLU A 566 -13.95 -11.56 -16.54
CA GLU A 566 -12.69 -10.94 -16.93
C GLU A 566 -12.94 -9.85 -17.96
N ALA A 567 -12.53 -8.65 -17.65
CA ALA A 567 -12.63 -7.55 -18.60
C ALA A 567 -11.54 -7.64 -19.67
N ASP A 568 -11.86 -7.20 -20.89
CA ASP A 568 -10.83 -6.88 -21.89
C ASP A 568 -10.69 -5.36 -22.03
N ILE A 569 -9.45 -4.89 -22.08
CA ILE A 569 -9.11 -3.47 -22.01
C ILE A 569 -8.18 -3.10 -23.16
N LYS A 570 -8.66 -2.25 -24.04
CA LYS A 570 -7.79 -1.63 -25.04
C LYS A 570 -7.24 -0.31 -24.52
N THR A 571 -6.00 -0.35 -24.08
CA THR A 571 -5.26 0.81 -23.56
C THR A 571 -4.58 1.57 -24.69
N THR A 572 -4.71 2.90 -24.65
CA THR A 572 -3.96 3.85 -25.45
C THR A 572 -3.30 4.89 -24.56
N LEU A 573 -2.46 5.76 -25.13
CA LEU A 573 -1.85 6.86 -24.36
C LEU A 573 -2.88 7.86 -23.80
N PHE A 574 -4.08 7.93 -24.37
CA PHE A 574 -5.08 8.92 -23.99
C PHE A 574 -6.29 8.33 -23.27
N SER A 575 -6.56 7.04 -23.44
CA SER A 575 -7.75 6.42 -22.86
C SER A 575 -7.69 4.90 -22.88
N ASP A 576 -8.45 4.31 -21.95
CA ASP A 576 -8.81 2.90 -21.97
C ASP A 576 -10.23 2.73 -22.46
N ASN A 577 -10.43 1.68 -23.23
CA ASN A 577 -11.74 1.15 -23.58
C ASN A 577 -11.90 -0.18 -22.85
N PHE A 578 -12.68 -0.17 -21.80
CA PHE A 578 -12.89 -1.29 -20.90
C PHE A 578 -14.23 -1.95 -21.22
N LEU A 579 -14.25 -3.27 -21.36
CA LEU A 579 -15.48 -4.02 -21.59
C LEU A 579 -15.50 -5.29 -20.74
N VAL A 580 -16.59 -5.48 -20.04
CA VAL A 580 -16.88 -6.69 -19.27
C VAL A 580 -18.31 -7.14 -19.60
N PHE A 581 -18.55 -8.44 -19.55
CA PHE A 581 -19.89 -8.99 -19.71
C PHE A 581 -20.17 -10.09 -18.69
N ASN A 582 -21.47 -10.29 -18.42
CA ASN A 582 -21.97 -11.30 -17.50
C ASN A 582 -23.09 -12.12 -18.16
N ILE A 583 -23.21 -13.37 -17.75
CA ILE A 583 -24.28 -14.26 -18.21
C ILE A 583 -25.56 -13.91 -17.45
N LEU A 584 -26.64 -13.68 -18.17
CA LEU A 584 -27.99 -13.58 -17.59
C LEU A 584 -28.66 -14.96 -17.63
N LYS A 585 -29.51 -15.23 -16.65
CA LYS A 585 -30.17 -16.53 -16.52
C LYS A 585 -31.19 -16.82 -17.62
N ASP A 586 -31.63 -15.82 -18.36
CA ASP A 586 -32.74 -15.93 -19.35
C ASP A 586 -32.29 -15.65 -20.78
N ASP A 587 -32.66 -16.56 -21.70
CA ASP A 587 -32.84 -16.43 -23.14
C ASP A 587 -31.67 -15.92 -23.99
N GLY A 588 -30.41 -16.21 -23.61
CA GLY A 588 -29.24 -15.90 -24.44
C GLY A 588 -28.89 -14.41 -24.47
N TYR A 589 -29.34 -13.65 -23.47
CA TYR A 589 -28.86 -12.30 -23.21
C TYR A 589 -27.63 -12.28 -22.32
N TYR A 590 -26.77 -11.32 -22.61
CA TYR A 590 -25.58 -11.01 -21.80
C TYR A 590 -25.69 -9.57 -21.31
N ASN A 591 -25.40 -9.34 -20.02
CA ASN A 591 -25.26 -7.98 -19.50
C ASN A 591 -23.88 -7.47 -19.89
N VAL A 592 -23.81 -6.42 -20.67
CA VAL A 592 -22.58 -5.84 -21.23
C VAL A 592 -22.38 -4.46 -20.64
N ARG A 593 -21.21 -4.25 -20.01
CA ARG A 593 -20.78 -2.96 -19.48
C ARG A 593 -19.56 -2.50 -20.24
N TYR A 594 -19.69 -1.38 -20.95
CA TYR A 594 -18.60 -0.73 -21.65
C TYR A 594 -18.28 0.61 -20.98
N GLN A 595 -17.00 0.87 -20.78
CA GLN A 595 -16.54 2.12 -20.17
C GLN A 595 -15.42 2.75 -21.01
N TYR A 596 -15.48 4.07 -21.12
CA TYR A 596 -14.41 4.90 -21.66
C TYR A 596 -13.74 5.63 -20.50
N LYS A 597 -12.43 5.36 -20.27
CA LYS A 597 -11.64 5.87 -19.15
C LYS A 597 -10.44 6.65 -19.69
N PRO A 598 -10.48 7.99 -19.73
CA PRO A 598 -9.36 8.79 -20.21
C PRO A 598 -8.21 8.79 -19.22
N LEU A 599 -6.99 8.87 -19.75
CA LEU A 599 -5.73 9.04 -19.00
C LEU A 599 -5.43 7.97 -17.95
N MET A 600 -6.02 6.79 -18.03
CA MET A 600 -5.84 5.73 -17.04
C MET A 600 -4.37 5.30 -16.93
N ILE A 601 -3.69 5.14 -18.05
CA ILE A 601 -2.26 4.81 -18.09
C ILE A 601 -1.39 5.84 -17.35
N TRP A 602 -1.79 7.11 -17.34
CA TRP A 602 -1.03 8.17 -16.67
C TRP A 602 -1.19 8.13 -15.14
N ILE A 603 -2.27 7.56 -14.62
CA ILE A 603 -2.44 7.26 -13.19
C ILE A 603 -1.36 6.24 -12.76
N TRP A 604 -1.15 5.19 -13.58
CA TRP A 604 -0.14 4.17 -13.32
C TRP A 604 1.28 4.72 -13.42
N ILE A 605 1.59 5.40 -14.54
CA ILE A 605 2.92 5.99 -14.79
C ILE A 605 3.27 7.03 -13.72
N SER A 606 2.32 7.87 -13.31
CA SER A 606 2.57 8.89 -12.29
C SER A 606 2.91 8.28 -10.92
N THR A 607 2.24 7.20 -10.54
CA THR A 607 2.54 6.49 -9.29
C THR A 607 3.91 5.80 -9.35
N ILE A 608 4.30 5.28 -10.52
CA ILE A 608 5.67 4.77 -10.75
C ILE A 608 6.70 5.89 -10.57
N PHE A 609 6.45 7.11 -11.09
CA PHE A 609 7.34 8.25 -10.88
C PHE A 609 7.47 8.62 -9.39
N ILE A 610 6.37 8.58 -8.63
CA ILE A 610 6.39 8.83 -7.18
C ILE A 610 7.35 7.83 -6.50
N GLY A 611 7.15 6.54 -6.74
CA GLY A 611 7.99 5.48 -6.17
C GLY A 611 9.45 5.54 -6.64
N PHE A 612 9.68 5.79 -7.94
CA PHE A 612 11.01 5.89 -8.52
C PHE A 612 11.82 7.06 -7.94
N GLY A 613 11.19 8.23 -7.75
CA GLY A 613 11.84 9.35 -7.08
C GLY A 613 12.26 9.00 -5.65
N GLY A 614 11.42 8.25 -4.90
CA GLY A 614 11.78 7.71 -3.59
C GLY A 614 12.97 6.75 -3.66
N LEU A 615 12.96 5.81 -4.60
CA LEU A 615 14.05 4.84 -4.81
C LEU A 615 15.39 5.53 -5.13
N LEU A 616 15.39 6.53 -5.99
CA LEU A 616 16.57 7.34 -6.26
C LEU A 616 17.13 8.01 -5.00
N SER A 617 16.26 8.41 -4.06
CA SER A 617 16.69 8.98 -2.78
C SER A 617 17.33 7.94 -1.85
N VAL A 618 16.95 6.66 -1.93
CA VAL A 618 17.56 5.55 -1.18
C VAL A 618 18.97 5.25 -1.70
N ILE A 619 19.11 5.18 -3.03
CA ILE A 619 20.37 4.77 -3.71
C ILE A 619 21.41 5.87 -3.65
N ARG A 620 21.00 7.14 -3.65
CA ARG A 620 21.92 8.27 -3.67
C ARG A 620 22.78 8.26 -2.41
N LYS A 621 24.10 8.04 -2.57
CA LYS A 621 25.07 8.22 -1.47
C LYS A 621 24.93 9.66 -0.97
N ASN A 622 24.89 9.82 0.38
CA ASN A 622 24.89 11.14 0.99
C ASN A 622 26.06 11.95 0.45
N GLU A 623 25.81 12.80 -0.52
CA GLU A 623 26.75 13.87 -0.83
C GLU A 623 26.80 14.80 0.38
N GLN A 624 27.83 14.60 1.20
CA GLN A 624 28.29 15.60 2.15
C GLN A 624 28.85 16.76 1.32
N LYS A 625 28.00 17.66 0.89
CA LYS A 625 28.40 19.02 0.49
C LYS A 625 27.11 19.84 0.37
N TYR A 626 26.79 20.55 1.48
CA TYR A 626 26.38 21.95 1.49
C TYR A 626 26.05 22.34 2.94
#